data_828ab69f777dba35df35cfd6ac731179
#
_entry.id   828ab69f777dba35df35cfd6ac731179
#
_cell.length_a   1.000
_cell.length_b   1.000
_cell.length_c   1.000
_cell.angle_alpha   90.00
_cell.angle_beta   90.00
_cell.angle_gamma   90.00
#
_symmetry.space_group_name_H-M   'P 1'
#
loop_
_entity.id
_entity.type
_entity.pdbx_description
1 polymer ?
#
loop_
_entity_poly.entity_id
_entity_poly.type
_entity_poly.pdbx_seq_one_letter_code
_entity_poly.pdbx_strand_id
1 'polypeptide(L)' 'MTKEQWVEVLEAAGVNEDGRHRWHREFEKRYPDGHQAFLQWLQLAKSELGSIRDRSRG' A
#
# COMPACT_ATOMS: atom_id res chain seq x y z
N MET A 1 -9.51 -9.32 -0.78
CA MET A 1 -8.29 -9.54 0.03
C MET A 1 -8.17 -8.45 1.06
N THR A 2 -7.75 -8.79 2.28
CA THR A 2 -7.55 -7.79 3.33
C THR A 2 -6.10 -7.30 3.33
N LYS A 3 -5.87 -6.17 4.01
CA LYS A 3 -4.52 -5.63 4.16
C LYS A 3 -3.61 -6.63 4.88
N GLU A 4 -4.11 -7.27 5.92
CA GLU A 4 -3.33 -8.23 6.69
C GLU A 4 -2.90 -9.42 5.83
N GLN A 5 -3.79 -9.92 4.99
CA GLN A 5 -3.48 -11.02 4.08
C GLN A 5 -2.42 -10.60 3.06
N TRP A 6 -2.55 -9.39 2.52
CA TRP A 6 -1.58 -8.86 1.56
C TRP A 6 -0.19 -8.70 2.19
N VAL A 7 -0.14 -8.13 3.41
CA VAL A 7 1.12 -7.97 4.14
C VAL A 7 1.76 -9.33 4.42
N GLU A 8 0.96 -10.31 4.82
CA GLU A 8 1.45 -11.66 5.10
C GLU A 8 2.10 -12.27 3.85
N VAL A 9 1.47 -12.12 2.69
CA VAL A 9 2.01 -12.62 1.43
C VAL A 9 3.34 -11.94 1.09
N LEU A 10 3.42 -10.62 1.27
CA LEU A 10 4.67 -9.88 1.01
C LEU A 10 5.78 -10.31 1.95
N GLU A 11 5.46 -10.50 3.23
CA GLU A 11 6.46 -10.97 4.20
C GLU A 11 6.96 -12.37 3.85
N ALA A 12 6.07 -13.24 3.42
CA ALA A 12 6.45 -14.58 2.98
C ALA A 12 7.35 -14.54 1.75
N ALA A 13 7.20 -13.51 0.92
CA ALA A 13 8.03 -13.30 -0.27
C ALA A 13 9.34 -12.57 0.04
N GLY A 14 9.59 -12.22 1.31
CA GLY A 14 10.82 -11.54 1.70
C GLY A 14 10.76 -10.01 1.66
N VAL A 15 9.56 -9.44 1.55
CA VAL A 15 9.38 -7.97 1.55
C VAL A 15 9.09 -7.51 2.97
N ASN A 16 10.05 -6.82 3.59
CA ASN A 16 9.89 -6.31 4.95
C ASN A 16 9.16 -4.96 4.97
N GLU A 17 9.05 -4.35 6.15
CA GLU A 17 8.34 -3.08 6.32
C GLU A 17 8.96 -1.97 5.46
N ASP A 18 10.28 -1.85 5.41
CA ASP A 18 10.95 -0.87 4.57
C ASP A 18 10.65 -1.09 3.10
N GLY A 19 10.61 -2.35 2.67
CA GLY A 19 10.25 -2.71 1.31
C GLY A 19 8.83 -2.31 0.97
N ARG A 20 7.89 -2.50 1.91
CA ARG A 20 6.50 -2.08 1.71
C ARG A 20 6.38 -0.56 1.58
N HIS A 21 7.11 0.22 2.40
CA HIS A 21 7.11 1.67 2.30
C HIS A 21 7.62 2.14 0.94
N ARG A 22 8.71 1.56 0.45
CA ARG A 22 9.25 1.88 -0.86
C ARG A 22 8.29 1.48 -1.98
N TRP A 23 7.62 0.35 -1.82
CA TRP A 23 6.63 -0.13 -2.78
C TRP A 23 5.48 0.87 -2.92
N HIS A 24 4.93 1.33 -1.80
CA HIS A 24 3.85 2.31 -1.82
C HIS A 24 4.30 3.63 -2.42
N ARG A 25 5.50 4.08 -2.08
CA ARG A 25 6.06 5.32 -2.61
C ARG A 25 6.20 5.28 -4.13
N GLU A 26 6.76 4.19 -4.64
CA GLU A 26 6.93 4.04 -6.09
C GLU A 26 5.59 3.92 -6.79
N PHE A 27 4.63 3.22 -6.20
CA PHE A 27 3.30 3.08 -6.77
C PHE A 27 2.59 4.42 -6.84
N GLU A 28 2.60 5.20 -5.76
CA GLU A 28 1.98 6.53 -5.72
C GLU A 28 2.62 7.46 -6.75
N LYS A 29 3.93 7.39 -6.88
CA LYS A 29 4.68 8.24 -7.79
C LYS A 29 4.36 7.94 -9.26
N ARG A 30 4.26 6.65 -9.61
CA ARG A 30 4.07 6.23 -11.01
C ARG A 30 2.61 6.12 -11.40
N TYR A 31 1.78 5.64 -10.50
CA TYR A 31 0.37 5.37 -10.78
C TYR A 31 -0.49 5.79 -9.60
N PRO A 32 -0.64 7.11 -9.35
CA PRO A 32 -1.40 7.57 -8.18
C PRO A 32 -2.85 7.08 -8.18
N ASP A 33 -3.52 7.08 -9.32
CA ASP A 33 -4.90 6.60 -9.41
C ASP A 33 -4.97 5.09 -9.21
N GLY A 34 -4.00 4.38 -9.76
CA GLY A 34 -3.89 2.92 -9.59
C GLY A 34 -3.62 2.55 -8.13
N HIS A 35 -2.80 3.34 -7.44
CA HIS A 35 -2.51 3.10 -6.02
C HIS A 35 -3.78 3.27 -5.19
N GLN A 36 -4.57 4.32 -5.44
CA GLN A 36 -5.84 4.51 -4.77
C GLN A 36 -6.79 3.35 -5.00
N ALA A 37 -6.93 2.92 -6.25
CA ALA A 37 -7.81 1.80 -6.60
C ALA A 37 -7.36 0.51 -5.92
N PHE A 38 -6.06 0.27 -5.85
CA PHE A 38 -5.50 -0.89 -5.18
C PHE A 38 -5.82 -0.86 -3.68
N LEU A 39 -5.64 0.29 -3.03
CA LEU A 39 -5.94 0.42 -1.60
C LEU A 39 -7.42 0.22 -1.30
N GLN A 40 -8.29 0.69 -2.20
CA GLN A 40 -9.73 0.43 -2.09
C GLN A 40 -10.05 -1.06 -2.23
N TRP A 41 -9.35 -1.73 -3.14
CA TRP A 41 -9.51 -3.16 -3.33
C TRP A 41 -9.11 -3.96 -2.09
N LEU A 42 -8.14 -3.46 -1.32
CA LEU A 42 -7.76 -4.07 -0.05
C LEU A 42 -8.78 -3.80 1.07
N GLN A 43 -9.86 -3.11 0.76
CA GLN A 43 -10.96 -2.83 1.70
C GLN A 43 -10.51 -1.99 2.90
N LEU A 44 -9.60 -1.05 2.67
CA LEU A 44 -9.16 -0.13 3.71
C LEU A 44 -10.21 0.95 3.97
N ALA A 45 -10.31 1.39 5.23
CA ALA A 45 -11.13 2.54 5.56
C ALA A 45 -10.56 3.80 4.90
N LYS A 46 -11.43 4.78 4.60
CA LYS A 46 -11.01 6.03 3.95
C LYS A 46 -9.86 6.73 4.69
N SER A 47 -9.94 6.79 6.01
CA SER A 47 -8.91 7.43 6.83
C SER A 47 -7.56 6.71 6.70
N GLU A 48 -7.57 5.39 6.70
CA GLU A 48 -6.35 4.60 6.58
C GLU A 48 -5.76 4.73 5.17
N LEU A 49 -6.62 4.70 4.16
CA LEU A 49 -6.21 4.88 2.76
C LEU A 49 -5.54 6.25 2.57
N GLY A 50 -6.13 7.30 3.11
CA GLY A 50 -5.57 8.64 3.04
C GLY A 50 -4.21 8.73 3.73
N SER A 51 -4.07 8.10 4.90
CA SER A 51 -2.82 8.08 5.65
C SER A 51 -1.71 7.40 4.87
N ILE A 52 -2.01 6.26 4.23
CA ILE A 52 -1.05 5.52 3.44
C ILE A 52 -0.59 6.35 2.25
N ARG A 53 -1.52 7.00 1.55
CA ARG A 53 -1.17 7.84 0.41
C ARG A 53 -0.33 9.03 0.81
N ASP A 54 -0.66 9.69 1.93
CA ASP A 54 0.10 10.83 2.42
C ASP A 54 1.54 10.43 2.74
N ARG A 55 1.73 9.29 3.41
CA ARG A 55 3.06 8.78 3.71
C ARG A 55 3.82 8.39 2.45
N SER A 56 3.12 7.88 1.44
CA SER A 56 3.72 7.47 0.18
C SER A 56 4.23 8.66 -0.63
N ARG A 57 3.58 9.81 -0.50
CA ARG A 57 3.99 11.03 -1.19
C ARG A 57 5.22 11.69 -0.57
N GLY A 58 5.34 11.54 0.74
CA GLY A 58 6.42 12.13 1.49
C GLY A 58 7.67 11.32 1.51
#